data_ff33d018fab561704e5b537c245d4043
#
_entry.id   ff33d018fab561704e5b537c245d4043
#
_cell.length_a   1.000
_cell.length_b   1.000
_cell.length_c   1.000
_cell.angle_alpha   90.00
_cell.angle_beta   90.00
_cell.angle_gamma   90.00
#
_symmetry.space_group_name_H-M   'P 1'
#
loop_
_entity.id
_entity.type
_entity.pdbx_description
1 polymer ?
#
loop_
_entity_poly.entity_id
_entity_poly.type
_entity_poly.pdbx_seq_one_letter_code
_entity_poly.pdbx_strand_id
1 'polypeptide(L)'
;MFYSEPMSDRAPTYSIVRPKGRARMSSLAPSRSPYPIGGFPGLSGSLVRDLTASGAVAPEIVGSVAIAAMSLLTQGLADISWPNGQASSIGANAIVVSPSGSGKTVVYNWFMGPIEKYLEHLSAADPEGWHCGLLQEDPTRPAIVQSLDDCPVAGLFTDEGGVTQKLLKDSATLVKLLDGTPLRSARVSTGRIALKEQRFCMLLMEQPDRFDETKPLLGGRKGGVGMVNRFFLVHSTGRCSASALHDVRLSEEVAQAYEERVLECLGVLLEHLERGNRRRPTLSLTAEAYQCFIEIDREARQKCTPASRWFPFSEYIVRHAERVLRLAGVLHVFEHGVGGEISLDTLERAESLANWYVESFAQIFFEPPKPTLAETDADSIAQGILGPCLMGGVYGCSVADLRTAAFNLGLTSTRFTRALAVLCGQGRVRMIRHLNKPWILFDLAYSPLNW
;
A
#
# COMPACT_ATOMS: atom_id res chain seq x y z
N MET A 1 -1.35 51.03 -15.23
CA MET A 1 -0.48 51.17 -16.44
C MET A 1 0.58 50.06 -16.33
N PHE A 2 0.53 49.11 -17.23
CA PHE A 2 1.50 47.99 -17.24
C PHE A 2 2.75 48.43 -18.00
N TYR A 3 3.91 48.03 -17.54
CA TYR A 3 5.20 48.48 -18.08
C TYR A 3 5.78 47.44 -19.05
N SER A 4 6.17 47.85 -20.24
CA SER A 4 6.61 46.99 -21.36
C SER A 4 8.10 47.11 -21.77
N GLU A 5 8.94 47.93 -21.10
CA GLU A 5 10.35 48.06 -21.47
C GLU A 5 11.32 47.40 -20.48
N PRO A 6 12.43 46.79 -20.96
CA PRO A 6 13.45 46.26 -20.08
C PRO A 6 14.22 47.37 -19.36
N MET A 7 14.32 47.27 -18.04
CA MET A 7 15.06 48.23 -17.22
C MET A 7 16.57 48.20 -17.55
N SER A 8 17.15 49.41 -17.80
CA SER A 8 18.58 49.59 -18.01
C SER A 8 19.41 49.28 -16.76
N ASP A 9 20.64 48.77 -16.98
CA ASP A 9 21.65 48.25 -16.05
C ASP A 9 22.18 49.25 -14.97
N ARG A 10 21.33 49.74 -14.09
CA ARG A 10 21.74 50.33 -12.82
C ARG A 10 20.92 49.70 -11.71
N ALA A 11 21.55 48.70 -11.02
CA ALA A 11 20.93 48.04 -9.90
C ALA A 11 20.67 49.03 -8.73
N PRO A 12 19.41 49.29 -8.39
CA PRO A 12 19.07 50.01 -7.17
C PRO A 12 19.27 49.10 -5.98
N THR A 13 19.84 49.61 -4.89
CA THR A 13 20.02 48.96 -3.60
C THR A 13 18.64 48.66 -2.99
N TYR A 14 18.20 47.40 -3.02
CA TYR A 14 16.92 46.95 -2.46
C TYR A 14 17.13 46.37 -1.05
N SER A 15 16.39 46.84 -0.07
CA SER A 15 16.27 46.18 1.22
C SER A 15 15.33 44.96 1.07
N ILE A 16 15.91 43.77 1.15
CA ILE A 16 15.16 42.52 1.13
C ILE A 16 14.50 42.34 2.49
N VAL A 17 13.22 42.61 2.59
CA VAL A 17 12.40 42.17 3.71
C VAL A 17 12.14 40.67 3.52
N ARG A 18 12.94 39.82 4.20
CA ARG A 18 12.65 38.37 4.25
C ARG A 18 11.44 38.15 5.15
N PRO A 19 10.31 37.63 4.66
CA PRO A 19 9.25 37.20 5.53
C PRO A 19 9.79 36.01 6.35
N LYS A 20 9.58 36.03 7.67
CA LYS A 20 9.78 34.86 8.54
C LYS A 20 8.69 33.83 8.18
N GLY A 21 8.86 33.13 7.08
CA GLY A 21 8.03 32.01 6.67
C GLY A 21 8.44 30.78 7.48
N ARG A 22 7.49 30.14 8.16
CA ARG A 22 7.63 28.74 8.54
C ARG A 22 8.04 27.96 7.30
N ALA A 23 9.14 27.23 7.39
CA ALA A 23 9.56 26.30 6.32
C ALA A 23 8.35 25.43 5.96
N ARG A 24 7.89 25.52 4.72
CA ARG A 24 6.88 24.63 4.15
C ARG A 24 7.49 23.25 4.20
N MET A 25 6.94 22.33 4.98
CA MET A 25 7.20 20.92 4.78
C MET A 25 6.79 20.67 3.32
N SER A 26 7.78 20.42 2.46
CA SER A 26 7.53 20.07 1.07
C SER A 26 6.60 18.86 1.05
N SER A 27 5.40 19.03 0.52
CA SER A 27 4.40 17.98 0.35
C SER A 27 4.73 17.08 -0.85
N LEU A 28 6.01 16.67 -0.95
CA LEU A 28 6.39 15.65 -1.90
C LEU A 28 5.77 14.33 -1.44
N ALA A 29 5.02 13.67 -2.33
CA ALA A 29 4.65 12.29 -2.13
C ALA A 29 5.90 11.51 -1.73
N PRO A 30 5.83 10.61 -0.73
CA PRO A 30 6.99 9.84 -0.32
C PRO A 30 7.57 9.12 -1.53
N SER A 31 8.86 9.33 -1.82
CA SER A 31 9.57 8.57 -2.84
C SER A 31 9.65 7.12 -2.36
N ARG A 32 9.32 6.18 -3.23
CA ARG A 32 9.36 4.76 -2.93
C ARG A 32 10.74 4.22 -3.26
N SER A 33 11.36 3.54 -2.29
CA SER A 33 12.60 2.79 -2.50
C SER A 33 12.40 1.63 -3.48
N PRO A 34 13.43 1.13 -4.15
CA PRO A 34 13.34 -0.13 -4.90
C PRO A 34 12.79 -1.25 -4.02
N TYR A 35 12.04 -2.19 -4.63
CA TYR A 35 11.48 -3.31 -3.89
C TYR A 35 12.58 -4.19 -3.29
N PRO A 36 12.56 -4.52 -1.99
CA PRO A 36 13.65 -5.21 -1.32
C PRO A 36 13.59 -6.72 -1.57
N ILE A 37 13.96 -7.18 -2.76
CA ILE A 37 13.99 -8.61 -3.12
C ILE A 37 14.83 -9.42 -2.12
N GLY A 38 15.91 -8.85 -1.59
CA GLY A 38 16.75 -9.46 -0.55
C GLY A 38 16.03 -9.75 0.78
N GLY A 39 14.82 -9.24 0.97
CA GLY A 39 13.97 -9.59 2.11
C GLY A 39 13.41 -11.02 2.07
N PHE A 40 13.47 -11.70 0.93
CA PHE A 40 13.08 -13.11 0.82
C PHE A 40 14.31 -14.00 1.04
N PRO A 41 14.30 -14.91 2.04
CA PRO A 41 15.38 -15.87 2.27
C PRO A 41 15.30 -17.06 1.32
N GLY A 42 16.29 -17.92 1.32
CA GLY A 42 16.30 -19.28 0.79
C GLY A 42 15.57 -19.50 -0.54
N LEU A 43 14.65 -20.44 -0.53
CA LEU A 43 13.81 -20.79 -1.68
C LEU A 43 12.91 -19.65 -2.12
N SER A 44 12.26 -18.96 -1.18
CA SER A 44 11.41 -17.80 -1.50
C SER A 44 12.19 -16.69 -2.22
N GLY A 45 13.44 -16.47 -1.82
CA GLY A 45 14.36 -15.54 -2.49
C GLY A 45 14.74 -16.00 -3.90
N SER A 46 14.94 -17.29 -4.13
CA SER A 46 15.21 -17.84 -5.46
C SER A 46 14.01 -17.69 -6.39
N LEU A 47 12.80 -18.00 -5.91
CA LEU A 47 11.55 -17.80 -6.65
C LEU A 47 11.38 -16.35 -7.12
N VAL A 48 11.54 -15.38 -6.21
CA VAL A 48 11.37 -13.96 -6.55
C VAL A 48 12.45 -13.48 -7.49
N ARG A 49 13.70 -13.89 -7.32
CA ARG A 49 14.81 -13.52 -8.22
C ARG A 49 14.61 -14.06 -9.64
N ASP A 50 14.25 -15.33 -9.77
CA ASP A 50 14.06 -15.96 -11.10
C ASP A 50 12.93 -15.27 -11.87
N LEU A 51 11.77 -15.07 -11.24
CA LEU A 51 10.60 -14.43 -11.88
C LEU A 51 10.82 -12.93 -12.20
N THR A 52 11.79 -12.29 -11.54
CA THR A 52 12.13 -10.88 -11.81
C THR A 52 13.35 -10.71 -12.71
N ALA A 53 14.09 -11.78 -13.00
CA ALA A 53 15.37 -11.72 -13.69
C ALA A 53 15.28 -11.10 -15.11
N SER A 54 14.18 -11.35 -15.82
CA SER A 54 13.95 -10.77 -17.15
C SER A 54 13.63 -9.27 -17.12
N GLY A 55 13.32 -8.70 -15.97
CA GLY A 55 12.83 -7.32 -15.83
C GLY A 55 11.43 -7.08 -16.44
N ALA A 56 10.76 -8.14 -16.91
CA ALA A 56 9.46 -8.06 -17.56
C ALA A 56 8.31 -7.77 -16.57
N VAL A 57 8.42 -8.28 -15.35
CA VAL A 57 7.41 -8.05 -14.30
C VAL A 57 8.05 -7.26 -13.17
N ALA A 58 7.30 -6.30 -12.64
CA ALA A 58 7.74 -5.48 -11.52
C ALA A 58 7.95 -6.34 -10.26
N PRO A 59 9.10 -6.21 -9.56
CA PRO A 59 9.42 -7.04 -8.39
C PRO A 59 8.37 -6.99 -7.28
N GLU A 60 7.71 -5.86 -7.11
CA GLU A 60 6.65 -5.69 -6.12
C GLU A 60 5.40 -6.52 -6.43
N ILE A 61 5.12 -6.82 -7.71
CA ILE A 61 4.04 -7.73 -8.09
C ILE A 61 4.43 -9.16 -7.69
N VAL A 62 5.64 -9.59 -8.10
CA VAL A 62 6.16 -10.92 -7.80
C VAL A 62 6.20 -11.18 -6.29
N GLY A 63 6.78 -10.25 -5.53
CA GLY A 63 6.90 -10.38 -4.08
C GLY A 63 5.55 -10.39 -3.35
N SER A 64 4.57 -9.62 -3.80
CA SER A 64 3.24 -9.60 -3.18
C SER A 64 2.48 -10.92 -3.41
N VAL A 65 2.57 -11.49 -4.63
CA VAL A 65 1.97 -12.80 -4.93
C VAL A 65 2.70 -13.91 -4.14
N ALA A 66 4.03 -13.85 -4.05
CA ALA A 66 4.84 -14.78 -3.26
C ALA A 66 4.40 -14.78 -1.77
N ILE A 67 4.28 -13.60 -1.15
CA ILE A 67 3.82 -13.47 0.25
C ILE A 67 2.45 -14.12 0.43
N ALA A 68 1.51 -13.87 -0.46
CA ALA A 68 0.16 -14.42 -0.36
C ALA A 68 0.14 -15.95 -0.56
N ALA A 69 0.86 -16.48 -1.56
CA ALA A 69 0.94 -17.92 -1.81
C ALA A 69 1.61 -18.66 -0.64
N MET A 70 2.75 -18.14 -0.14
CA MET A 70 3.38 -18.68 1.06
C MET A 70 2.47 -18.61 2.28
N SER A 71 1.67 -17.53 2.42
CA SER A 71 0.70 -17.38 3.50
C SER A 71 -0.38 -18.46 3.42
N LEU A 72 -0.90 -18.77 2.23
CA LEU A 72 -1.88 -19.86 2.03
C LEU A 72 -1.30 -21.20 2.50
N LEU A 73 -0.07 -21.50 2.11
CA LEU A 73 0.60 -22.75 2.44
C LEU A 73 0.91 -22.91 3.94
N THR A 74 1.18 -21.79 4.65
CA THR A 74 1.76 -21.84 6.00
C THR A 74 0.79 -21.46 7.11
N GLN A 75 -0.24 -20.64 6.85
CA GLN A 75 -1.14 -20.12 7.88
C GLN A 75 -1.88 -21.18 8.69
N GLY A 76 -2.05 -22.36 8.11
CA GLY A 76 -2.68 -23.51 8.78
C GLY A 76 -1.71 -24.35 9.63
N LEU A 77 -0.40 -24.12 9.51
CA LEU A 77 0.63 -24.96 10.11
C LEU A 77 1.11 -24.46 11.46
N ALA A 78 1.18 -23.14 11.68
CA ALA A 78 1.66 -22.55 12.93
C ALA A 78 0.91 -21.28 13.30
N ASP A 79 1.01 -20.91 14.56
CA ASP A 79 0.69 -19.59 15.11
C ASP A 79 1.98 -18.92 15.59
N ILE A 80 1.92 -17.63 15.94
CA ILE A 80 3.06 -16.89 16.46
C ILE A 80 2.74 -16.25 17.81
N SER A 81 3.69 -16.31 18.75
CA SER A 81 3.56 -15.72 20.07
C SER A 81 3.87 -14.22 20.06
N TRP A 82 2.98 -13.45 20.66
CA TRP A 82 3.24 -12.05 20.99
C TRP A 82 4.02 -11.91 22.29
N PRO A 83 4.67 -10.74 22.53
CA PRO A 83 5.34 -10.47 23.81
C PRO A 83 4.46 -10.62 25.05
N ASN A 84 3.14 -10.45 24.90
CA ASN A 84 2.18 -10.65 26.00
C ASN A 84 1.73 -12.10 26.18
N GLY A 85 2.34 -13.06 25.46
CA GLY A 85 2.02 -14.48 25.51
C GLY A 85 0.77 -14.90 24.72
N GLN A 86 0.08 -13.99 24.07
CA GLN A 86 -1.03 -14.34 23.19
C GLN A 86 -0.51 -14.91 21.87
N ALA A 87 -1.17 -15.95 21.38
CA ALA A 87 -0.89 -16.48 20.05
C ALA A 87 -1.80 -15.82 18.99
N SER A 88 -1.28 -15.61 17.79
CA SER A 88 -2.03 -15.12 16.64
C SER A 88 -1.65 -15.86 15.36
N SER A 89 -2.51 -15.76 14.34
CA SER A 89 -2.24 -16.27 13.00
C SER A 89 -1.00 -15.63 12.40
N ILE A 90 -0.22 -16.43 11.65
CA ILE A 90 0.86 -15.92 10.79
C ILE A 90 0.35 -15.47 9.42
N GLY A 91 -0.94 -15.60 9.09
CA GLY A 91 -1.50 -15.25 7.78
C GLY A 91 -1.22 -13.81 7.36
N ALA A 92 -0.75 -13.65 6.13
CA ALA A 92 -0.49 -12.38 5.47
C ALA A 92 -1.41 -12.20 4.25
N ASN A 93 -1.80 -10.96 3.94
CA ASN A 93 -2.74 -10.66 2.87
C ASN A 93 -2.14 -9.65 1.90
N ALA A 94 -2.44 -9.74 0.61
CA ALA A 94 -1.94 -8.80 -0.37
C ALA A 94 -3.04 -8.24 -1.29
N ILE A 95 -2.90 -6.96 -1.67
CA ILE A 95 -3.64 -6.34 -2.75
C ILE A 95 -2.63 -5.85 -3.79
N VAL A 96 -2.77 -6.32 -5.03
CA VAL A 96 -1.91 -5.95 -6.14
C VAL A 96 -2.72 -5.18 -7.17
N VAL A 97 -2.48 -3.89 -7.25
CA VAL A 97 -3.10 -3.03 -8.25
C VAL A 97 -2.11 -2.80 -9.38
N SER A 98 -2.47 -3.23 -10.60
CA SER A 98 -1.64 -2.94 -11.77
C SER A 98 -2.44 -3.06 -13.06
N PRO A 99 -2.00 -2.37 -14.16
CA PRO A 99 -2.70 -2.40 -15.43
C PRO A 99 -2.81 -3.81 -16.03
N SER A 100 -3.73 -3.97 -16.98
CA SER A 100 -3.72 -5.16 -17.84
C SER A 100 -2.37 -5.25 -18.59
N GLY A 101 -1.87 -6.47 -18.78
CA GLY A 101 -0.58 -6.71 -19.43
C GLY A 101 0.66 -6.43 -18.55
N SER A 102 0.51 -6.31 -17.24
CA SER A 102 1.63 -6.14 -16.30
C SER A 102 2.29 -7.45 -15.85
N GLY A 103 1.81 -8.59 -16.34
CA GLY A 103 2.32 -9.92 -15.99
C GLY A 103 1.74 -10.53 -14.71
N LYS A 104 0.71 -9.93 -14.11
CA LYS A 104 0.06 -10.46 -12.89
C LYS A 104 -0.31 -11.94 -12.99
N THR A 105 -1.08 -12.30 -14.00
CA THR A 105 -1.58 -13.68 -14.20
C THR A 105 -0.43 -14.67 -14.46
N VAL A 106 0.63 -14.24 -15.14
CA VAL A 106 1.82 -15.09 -15.34
C VAL A 106 2.47 -15.41 -13.99
N VAL A 107 2.67 -14.41 -13.14
CA VAL A 107 3.22 -14.61 -11.80
C VAL A 107 2.28 -15.44 -10.92
N TYR A 108 0.98 -15.15 -10.97
CA TYR A 108 -0.04 -15.93 -10.26
C TYR A 108 0.08 -17.43 -10.61
N ASN A 109 0.11 -17.76 -11.89
CA ASN A 109 0.20 -19.14 -12.34
C ASN A 109 1.48 -19.85 -11.88
N TRP A 110 2.62 -19.15 -11.80
CA TRP A 110 3.84 -19.74 -11.29
C TRP A 110 3.74 -20.11 -9.80
N PHE A 111 3.09 -19.28 -8.99
CA PHE A 111 2.93 -19.57 -7.56
C PHE A 111 1.74 -20.47 -7.25
N MET A 112 0.62 -20.28 -7.93
CA MET A 112 -0.61 -20.99 -7.60
C MET A 112 -0.77 -22.30 -8.38
N GLY A 113 -0.18 -22.42 -9.57
CA GLY A 113 -0.32 -23.63 -10.41
C GLY A 113 0.05 -24.94 -9.70
N PRO A 114 1.17 -25.04 -8.98
CA PRO A 114 1.50 -26.24 -8.20
C PRO A 114 0.49 -26.54 -7.08
N ILE A 115 -0.05 -25.50 -6.44
CA ILE A 115 -1.07 -25.62 -5.38
C ILE A 115 -2.38 -26.13 -5.98
N GLU A 116 -2.86 -25.51 -7.05
CA GLU A 116 -4.09 -25.85 -7.76
C GLU A 116 -4.03 -27.27 -8.28
N LYS A 117 -2.94 -27.65 -8.95
CA LYS A 117 -2.72 -29.01 -9.44
C LYS A 117 -2.82 -30.07 -8.34
N TYR A 118 -2.27 -29.77 -7.16
CA TYR A 118 -2.36 -30.67 -6.03
C TYR A 118 -3.78 -30.78 -5.50
N LEU A 119 -4.49 -29.67 -5.35
CA LEU A 119 -5.89 -29.65 -4.91
C LEU A 119 -6.82 -30.34 -5.92
N GLU A 120 -6.59 -30.18 -7.23
CA GLU A 120 -7.32 -30.90 -8.27
C GLU A 120 -7.12 -32.41 -8.16
N HIS A 121 -5.89 -32.86 -7.90
CA HIS A 121 -5.61 -34.27 -7.71
C HIS A 121 -6.37 -34.85 -6.50
N LEU A 122 -6.40 -34.11 -5.38
CA LEU A 122 -7.17 -34.51 -4.21
C LEU A 122 -8.68 -34.52 -4.49
N SER A 123 -9.19 -33.50 -5.18
CA SER A 123 -10.63 -33.40 -5.53
C SER A 123 -11.08 -34.48 -6.51
N ALA A 124 -10.19 -35.00 -7.35
CA ALA A 124 -10.45 -36.14 -8.21
C ALA A 124 -10.63 -37.44 -7.41
N ALA A 125 -9.93 -37.56 -6.26
CA ALA A 125 -10.05 -38.74 -5.38
C ALA A 125 -11.24 -38.62 -4.41
N ASP A 126 -11.54 -37.39 -3.91
CA ASP A 126 -12.62 -37.10 -2.97
C ASP A 126 -13.26 -35.74 -3.31
N PRO A 127 -14.32 -35.74 -4.18
CA PRO A 127 -14.96 -34.50 -4.65
C PRO A 127 -15.68 -33.68 -3.56
N GLU A 128 -16.01 -34.28 -2.44
CA GLU A 128 -16.68 -33.61 -1.30
C GLU A 128 -15.74 -33.35 -0.12
N GLY A 129 -14.45 -33.63 -0.31
CA GLY A 129 -13.44 -33.44 0.72
C GLY A 129 -13.28 -31.98 1.13
N TRP A 130 -12.85 -31.76 2.37
CA TRP A 130 -12.64 -30.41 2.94
C TRP A 130 -11.62 -29.55 2.15
N HIS A 131 -10.68 -30.20 1.44
CA HIS A 131 -9.68 -29.52 0.60
C HIS A 131 -10.31 -28.69 -0.51
N CYS A 132 -11.54 -29.02 -0.95
CA CYS A 132 -12.31 -28.22 -1.92
C CYS A 132 -12.62 -26.81 -1.39
N GLY A 133 -12.59 -26.58 -0.07
CA GLY A 133 -12.78 -25.28 0.55
C GLY A 133 -11.51 -24.47 0.78
N LEU A 134 -10.32 -25.04 0.54
CA LEU A 134 -9.04 -24.40 0.86
C LEU A 134 -8.76 -23.19 -0.01
N LEU A 135 -9.07 -23.24 -1.30
CA LEU A 135 -8.90 -22.15 -2.25
C LEU A 135 -10.25 -21.69 -2.81
N GLN A 136 -10.52 -20.40 -2.76
CA GLN A 136 -11.77 -19.79 -3.20
C GLN A 136 -11.46 -18.59 -4.10
N GLU A 137 -12.25 -18.43 -5.17
CA GLU A 137 -12.06 -17.37 -6.17
C GLU A 137 -13.18 -16.31 -6.14
N ASP A 138 -14.46 -16.72 -6.18
CA ASP A 138 -15.63 -15.81 -6.13
C ASP A 138 -16.68 -16.26 -5.09
N PRO A 139 -16.33 -16.42 -3.82
CA PRO A 139 -17.30 -16.80 -2.81
C PRO A 139 -18.16 -15.63 -2.36
N THR A 140 -19.37 -15.93 -1.90
CA THR A 140 -20.13 -15.02 -1.06
C THR A 140 -19.64 -15.12 0.38
N ARG A 141 -19.82 -14.06 1.20
CA ARG A 141 -19.45 -14.12 2.64
C ARG A 141 -20.07 -15.30 3.41
N PRO A 142 -21.37 -15.63 3.23
CA PRO A 142 -21.92 -16.82 3.85
C PRO A 142 -21.20 -18.09 3.43
N ALA A 143 -20.81 -18.21 2.16
CA ALA A 143 -20.06 -19.34 1.65
C ALA A 143 -18.67 -19.44 2.30
N ILE A 144 -17.95 -18.32 2.47
CA ILE A 144 -16.67 -18.31 3.20
C ILE A 144 -16.85 -18.81 4.63
N VAL A 145 -17.88 -18.34 5.35
CA VAL A 145 -18.12 -18.74 6.73
C VAL A 145 -18.49 -20.22 6.80
N GLN A 146 -19.28 -20.73 5.88
CA GLN A 146 -19.65 -22.15 5.83
C GLN A 146 -18.43 -23.01 5.51
N SER A 147 -17.65 -22.65 4.48
CA SER A 147 -16.43 -23.36 4.11
C SER A 147 -15.41 -23.42 5.25
N LEU A 148 -15.30 -22.35 6.07
CA LEU A 148 -14.41 -22.31 7.23
C LEU A 148 -14.94 -23.12 8.43
N ASP A 149 -16.21 -23.46 8.45
CA ASP A 149 -16.78 -24.41 9.44
C ASP A 149 -16.38 -25.85 9.10
N ASP A 150 -16.38 -26.16 7.81
CA ASP A 150 -15.99 -27.47 7.27
C ASP A 150 -14.46 -27.63 7.29
N CYS A 151 -13.72 -26.66 6.74
CA CYS A 151 -12.26 -26.59 6.74
C CYS A 151 -11.78 -25.31 7.43
N PRO A 152 -11.08 -25.40 8.58
CA PRO A 152 -10.67 -24.21 9.35
C PRO A 152 -9.54 -23.40 8.72
N VAL A 153 -9.14 -23.71 7.48
CA VAL A 153 -8.10 -23.00 6.71
C VAL A 153 -8.63 -22.73 5.32
N ALA A 154 -8.61 -21.48 4.88
CA ALA A 154 -8.97 -21.12 3.52
C ALA A 154 -8.22 -19.87 3.05
N GLY A 155 -8.15 -19.69 1.72
CA GLY A 155 -7.66 -18.49 1.07
C GLY A 155 -8.63 -18.03 -0.01
N LEU A 156 -8.81 -16.71 -0.12
CA LEU A 156 -9.49 -16.08 -1.25
C LEU A 156 -8.44 -15.48 -2.18
N PHE A 157 -8.30 -16.06 -3.36
CA PHE A 157 -7.31 -15.66 -4.34
C PHE A 157 -8.03 -15.35 -5.66
N THR A 158 -7.91 -14.12 -6.12
CA THR A 158 -8.56 -13.69 -7.36
C THR A 158 -7.62 -12.80 -8.18
N ASP A 159 -7.58 -13.07 -9.47
CA ASP A 159 -6.87 -12.26 -10.47
C ASP A 159 -7.80 -11.26 -11.19
N GLU A 160 -9.10 -11.30 -10.90
CA GLU A 160 -10.11 -10.38 -11.43
C GLU A 160 -10.88 -9.66 -10.32
N GLY A 161 -10.78 -8.32 -10.28
CA GLY A 161 -11.27 -7.42 -9.22
C GLY A 161 -12.77 -7.32 -8.99
N GLY A 162 -13.60 -8.18 -9.59
CA GLY A 162 -15.07 -8.14 -9.43
C GLY A 162 -15.59 -8.54 -8.06
N VAL A 163 -14.83 -9.36 -7.33
CA VAL A 163 -15.19 -9.93 -6.02
C VAL A 163 -15.04 -8.90 -4.91
N THR A 164 -14.04 -8.02 -5.03
CA THR A 164 -13.65 -7.06 -3.97
C THR A 164 -14.81 -6.16 -3.57
N GLN A 165 -15.56 -5.60 -4.50
CA GLN A 165 -16.68 -4.70 -4.19
C GLN A 165 -17.81 -5.40 -3.41
N LYS A 166 -18.13 -6.66 -3.74
CA LYS A 166 -19.20 -7.43 -3.06
C LYS A 166 -18.80 -7.74 -1.62
N LEU A 167 -17.52 -8.09 -1.40
CA LEU A 167 -17.01 -8.48 -0.09
C LEU A 167 -16.81 -7.29 0.83
N LEU A 168 -16.38 -6.14 0.31
CA LEU A 168 -16.09 -4.94 1.10
C LEU A 168 -17.31 -4.28 1.73
N LYS A 169 -18.52 -4.54 1.23
CA LYS A 169 -19.76 -3.95 1.77
C LYS A 169 -20.04 -4.31 3.23
N ASP A 170 -19.46 -5.40 3.75
CA ASP A 170 -19.51 -5.77 5.17
C ASP A 170 -18.13 -6.29 5.62
N SER A 171 -17.22 -5.37 5.75
CA SER A 171 -15.83 -5.65 6.09
C SER A 171 -15.64 -6.21 7.51
N ALA A 172 -16.61 -6.03 8.42
CA ALA A 172 -16.46 -6.46 9.82
C ALA A 172 -16.26 -7.98 9.99
N THR A 173 -16.97 -8.79 9.20
CA THR A 173 -16.79 -10.25 9.21
C THR A 173 -15.43 -10.63 8.65
N LEU A 174 -15.03 -10.04 7.50
CA LEU A 174 -13.72 -10.30 6.88
C LEU A 174 -12.57 -9.91 7.79
N VAL A 175 -12.67 -8.75 8.47
CA VAL A 175 -11.68 -8.30 9.45
C VAL A 175 -11.45 -9.36 10.53
N LYS A 176 -12.51 -9.96 11.07
CA LYS A 176 -12.40 -11.04 12.06
C LYS A 176 -11.73 -12.29 11.49
N LEU A 177 -12.05 -12.64 10.24
CA LEU A 177 -11.45 -13.80 9.57
C LEU A 177 -9.94 -13.57 9.34
N LEU A 178 -9.55 -12.39 8.84
CA LEU A 178 -8.14 -12.02 8.61
C LEU A 178 -7.33 -11.92 9.91
N ASP A 179 -7.98 -11.55 11.03
CA ASP A 179 -7.33 -11.52 12.35
C ASP A 179 -7.29 -12.92 13.00
N GLY A 180 -7.99 -13.92 12.45
CA GLY A 180 -8.13 -15.22 13.05
C GLY A 180 -8.94 -15.21 14.36
N THR A 181 -9.74 -14.15 14.61
CA THR A 181 -10.53 -14.00 15.83
C THR A 181 -11.81 -14.83 15.75
N PRO A 182 -12.31 -15.40 16.89
CA PRO A 182 -13.53 -16.19 16.89
C PRO A 182 -14.72 -15.44 16.28
N LEU A 183 -15.47 -16.11 15.42
CA LEU A 183 -16.66 -15.59 14.76
C LEU A 183 -17.88 -16.42 15.14
N ARG A 184 -18.96 -15.76 15.55
CA ARG A 184 -20.27 -16.39 15.75
C ARG A 184 -21.24 -15.80 14.74
N SER A 185 -21.85 -16.63 13.91
CA SER A 185 -22.86 -16.27 12.92
C SER A 185 -24.13 -17.04 13.18
N ALA A 186 -25.28 -16.40 13.06
CA ALA A 186 -26.58 -17.03 13.12
C ALA A 186 -27.41 -16.51 11.97
N ARG A 187 -27.80 -17.39 11.06
CA ARG A 187 -28.61 -17.05 9.88
C ARG A 187 -29.70 -18.09 9.69
N VAL A 188 -30.84 -17.67 9.13
CA VAL A 188 -31.96 -18.58 8.85
C VAL A 188 -31.54 -19.67 7.86
N SER A 189 -30.72 -19.34 6.85
CA SER A 189 -30.29 -20.26 5.80
C SER A 189 -29.18 -21.24 6.19
N THR A 190 -28.25 -20.82 7.09
CA THR A 190 -27.06 -21.61 7.47
C THR A 190 -27.06 -22.07 8.93
N GLY A 191 -28.09 -21.70 9.69
CA GLY A 191 -28.13 -22.02 11.11
C GLY A 191 -27.16 -21.20 11.96
N ARG A 192 -26.64 -21.83 13.04
CA ARG A 192 -25.65 -21.22 13.95
C ARG A 192 -24.28 -21.81 13.69
N ILE A 193 -23.36 -20.97 13.28
CA ILE A 193 -21.95 -21.30 13.04
C ILE A 193 -21.08 -20.59 14.07
N ALA A 194 -20.12 -21.31 14.66
CA ALA A 194 -19.19 -20.77 15.64
C ALA A 194 -17.74 -21.13 15.26
N LEU A 195 -17.11 -20.30 14.44
CA LEU A 195 -15.74 -20.48 14.03
C LEU A 195 -14.80 -20.18 15.20
N LYS A 196 -13.87 -21.09 15.42
CA LYS A 196 -12.76 -20.95 16.37
C LYS A 196 -11.50 -21.42 15.68
N GLU A 197 -10.42 -20.68 15.87
CA GLU A 197 -9.10 -21.04 15.33
C GLU A 197 -9.05 -21.15 13.78
N GLN A 198 -9.96 -20.49 13.10
CA GLN A 198 -9.94 -20.40 11.63
C GLN A 198 -8.73 -19.56 11.15
N ARG A 199 -8.23 -19.91 9.98
CA ARG A 199 -7.18 -19.18 9.28
C ARG A 199 -7.66 -18.82 7.89
N PHE A 200 -7.53 -17.55 7.55
CA PHE A 200 -8.01 -17.02 6.29
C PHE A 200 -7.05 -15.96 5.78
N CYS A 201 -6.60 -16.11 4.54
CA CYS A 201 -5.78 -15.10 3.88
C CYS A 201 -6.37 -14.72 2.52
N MET A 202 -5.92 -13.60 1.98
CA MET A 202 -6.44 -13.06 0.74
C MET A 202 -5.32 -12.56 -0.19
N LEU A 203 -5.47 -12.85 -1.48
CA LEU A 203 -4.79 -12.19 -2.58
C LEU A 203 -5.84 -11.58 -3.51
N LEU A 204 -5.84 -10.25 -3.62
CA LEU A 204 -6.72 -9.53 -4.52
C LEU A 204 -5.87 -8.85 -5.59
N MET A 205 -6.07 -9.20 -6.86
CA MET A 205 -5.40 -8.52 -7.96
C MET A 205 -6.41 -7.70 -8.74
N GLU A 206 -6.16 -6.39 -8.84
CA GLU A 206 -7.09 -5.45 -9.42
C GLU A 206 -6.45 -4.60 -10.51
N GLN A 207 -7.29 -4.07 -11.39
CA GLN A 207 -6.91 -3.01 -12.31
C GLN A 207 -7.09 -1.64 -11.65
N PRO A 208 -6.28 -0.60 -12.01
CA PRO A 208 -6.33 0.71 -11.39
C PRO A 208 -7.74 1.33 -11.36
N ASP A 209 -8.47 1.30 -12.47
CA ASP A 209 -9.81 1.90 -12.56
C ASP A 209 -10.79 1.27 -11.56
N ARG A 210 -10.74 -0.06 -11.42
CA ARG A 210 -11.58 -0.78 -10.43
C ARG A 210 -11.13 -0.52 -9.00
N PHE A 211 -9.83 -0.43 -8.79
CA PHE A 211 -9.30 -0.09 -7.47
C PHE A 211 -9.71 1.32 -7.04
N ASP A 212 -9.72 2.29 -7.95
CA ASP A 212 -10.16 3.66 -7.65
C ASP A 212 -11.63 3.72 -7.23
N GLU A 213 -12.49 2.84 -7.75
CA GLU A 213 -13.88 2.69 -7.29
C GLU A 213 -13.98 2.06 -5.90
N THR A 214 -13.08 1.13 -5.55
CA THR A 214 -13.08 0.40 -4.27
C THR A 214 -12.28 1.10 -3.18
N LYS A 215 -11.30 1.90 -3.55
CA LYS A 215 -10.41 2.65 -2.64
C LYS A 215 -11.16 3.44 -1.53
N PRO A 216 -12.28 4.15 -1.80
CA PRO A 216 -13.05 4.82 -0.77
C PRO A 216 -13.69 3.87 0.25
N LEU A 217 -13.98 2.62 -0.15
CA LEU A 217 -14.54 1.58 0.72
C LEU A 217 -13.46 0.94 1.60
N LEU A 218 -12.21 0.90 1.11
CA LEU A 218 -11.08 0.33 1.82
C LEU A 218 -10.52 1.26 2.90
N GLY A 219 -10.41 2.55 2.63
CA GLY A 219 -9.70 3.53 3.47
C GLY A 219 -10.51 4.73 3.93
N GLY A 220 -11.79 4.83 3.53
CA GLY A 220 -12.58 6.03 3.78
C GLY A 220 -13.18 6.12 5.18
N ARG A 221 -13.29 7.34 5.71
CA ARG A 221 -14.05 7.69 6.94
C ARG A 221 -15.51 7.20 6.94
N LYS A 222 -16.01 6.63 5.84
CA LYS A 222 -17.41 6.25 5.62
C LYS A 222 -17.71 4.74 5.67
N GLY A 223 -16.74 3.84 6.01
CA GLY A 223 -17.14 2.44 6.11
C GLY A 223 -16.06 1.36 6.17
N GLY A 224 -14.81 1.66 5.86
CA GLY A 224 -13.76 0.65 5.96
C GLY A 224 -13.31 0.48 7.41
N VAL A 225 -13.78 -0.55 8.08
CA VAL A 225 -13.44 -0.90 9.48
C VAL A 225 -11.97 -1.36 9.56
N GLY A 226 -11.04 -0.57 9.01
CA GLY A 226 -9.60 -0.87 9.03
C GLY A 226 -9.21 -2.13 8.25
N MET A 227 -10.02 -2.57 7.28
CA MET A 227 -9.74 -3.79 6.51
C MET A 227 -8.43 -3.65 5.73
N VAL A 228 -8.24 -2.53 5.02
CA VAL A 228 -7.02 -2.28 4.24
C VAL A 228 -5.75 -2.31 5.09
N ASN A 229 -5.87 -1.99 6.39
CA ASN A 229 -4.73 -1.98 7.31
C ASN A 229 -4.12 -3.38 7.55
N ARG A 230 -4.76 -4.45 7.03
CA ARG A 230 -4.32 -5.85 7.12
C ARG A 230 -3.65 -6.38 5.86
N PHE A 231 -3.52 -5.51 4.86
CA PHE A 231 -2.96 -5.90 3.56
C PHE A 231 -1.59 -5.29 3.32
N PHE A 232 -0.74 -6.06 2.68
CA PHE A 232 0.40 -5.57 1.93
C PHE A 232 -0.15 -5.03 0.60
N LEU A 233 -0.13 -3.72 0.43
CA LEU A 233 -0.77 -3.05 -0.70
C LEU A 233 0.27 -2.48 -1.65
N VAL A 234 0.14 -2.83 -2.92
CA VAL A 234 1.00 -2.31 -3.98
C VAL A 234 0.18 -1.74 -5.13
N HIS A 235 0.63 -0.62 -5.67
CA HIS A 235 0.18 -0.07 -6.94
C HIS A 235 1.40 0.02 -7.88
N SER A 236 1.45 -0.87 -8.86
CA SER A 236 2.48 -0.87 -9.89
C SER A 236 1.91 -0.29 -11.19
N THR A 237 2.67 0.61 -11.81
CA THR A 237 2.27 1.25 -13.06
C THR A 237 2.95 0.66 -14.29
N GLY A 238 3.86 -0.30 -14.07
CA GLY A 238 4.60 -0.95 -15.13
C GLY A 238 3.70 -1.74 -16.08
N ARG A 239 3.91 -1.56 -17.38
CA ARG A 239 3.34 -2.41 -18.44
C ARG A 239 4.47 -3.20 -19.06
N CYS A 240 4.21 -4.44 -19.38
CA CYS A 240 5.17 -5.30 -20.05
C CYS A 240 4.77 -5.53 -21.51
N SER A 241 5.74 -5.74 -22.40
CA SER A 241 5.42 -6.27 -23.73
C SER A 241 5.06 -7.75 -23.64
N ALA A 242 4.08 -8.19 -24.42
CA ALA A 242 3.66 -9.59 -24.42
C ALA A 242 4.81 -10.56 -24.72
N SER A 243 5.76 -10.17 -25.57
CA SER A 243 6.96 -10.96 -25.89
C SER A 243 7.90 -11.16 -24.69
N ALA A 244 8.03 -10.15 -23.82
CA ALA A 244 8.89 -10.24 -22.65
C ALA A 244 8.30 -11.14 -21.54
N LEU A 245 6.99 -11.37 -21.53
CA LEU A 245 6.36 -12.26 -20.56
C LEU A 245 6.70 -13.73 -20.75
N HIS A 246 7.13 -14.13 -21.95
CA HIS A 246 7.64 -15.50 -22.21
C HIS A 246 8.95 -15.81 -21.48
N ASP A 247 9.70 -14.78 -21.10
CA ASP A 247 10.96 -14.90 -20.37
C ASP A 247 10.77 -14.93 -18.84
N VAL A 248 9.55 -14.73 -18.36
CA VAL A 248 9.21 -14.84 -16.93
C VAL A 248 9.03 -16.31 -16.58
N ARG A 249 10.06 -16.92 -16.02
CA ARG A 249 10.08 -18.34 -15.70
C ARG A 249 10.97 -18.63 -14.49
N LEU A 250 10.68 -19.73 -13.84
CA LEU A 250 11.59 -20.34 -12.88
C LEU A 250 12.64 -21.18 -13.59
N SER A 251 13.83 -21.27 -13.02
CA SER A 251 14.77 -22.34 -13.36
C SER A 251 14.16 -23.69 -12.96
N GLU A 252 14.58 -24.75 -13.66
CA GLU A 252 14.03 -26.09 -13.41
C GLU A 252 14.24 -26.56 -11.98
N GLU A 253 15.42 -26.26 -11.41
CA GLU A 253 15.77 -26.57 -10.03
C GLU A 253 14.87 -25.84 -9.02
N VAL A 254 14.61 -24.55 -9.23
CA VAL A 254 13.77 -23.73 -8.35
C VAL A 254 12.29 -24.13 -8.47
N ALA A 255 11.83 -24.46 -9.69
CA ALA A 255 10.47 -24.94 -9.92
C ALA A 255 10.21 -26.25 -9.19
N GLN A 256 11.14 -27.24 -9.34
CA GLN A 256 11.05 -28.51 -8.65
C GLN A 256 11.08 -28.35 -7.13
N ALA A 257 12.02 -27.57 -6.59
CA ALA A 257 12.10 -27.30 -5.15
C ALA A 257 10.82 -26.62 -4.60
N TYR A 258 10.18 -25.78 -5.41
CA TYR A 258 8.91 -25.15 -5.02
C TYR A 258 7.77 -26.16 -5.02
N GLU A 259 7.64 -27.02 -6.05
CA GLU A 259 6.62 -28.08 -6.09
C GLU A 259 6.79 -29.03 -4.88
N GLU A 260 8.00 -29.46 -4.57
CA GLU A 260 8.29 -30.29 -3.39
C GLU A 260 7.85 -29.57 -2.09
N ARG A 261 8.14 -28.27 -1.95
CA ARG A 261 7.75 -27.49 -0.78
C ARG A 261 6.24 -27.31 -0.67
N VAL A 262 5.53 -27.12 -1.78
CA VAL A 262 4.07 -27.08 -1.81
C VAL A 262 3.48 -28.40 -1.30
N LEU A 263 3.99 -29.52 -1.82
CA LEU A 263 3.55 -30.87 -1.41
C LEU A 263 3.79 -31.12 0.09
N GLU A 264 4.94 -30.73 0.59
CA GLU A 264 5.26 -30.85 2.01
C GLU A 264 4.30 -30.03 2.90
N CYS A 265 4.12 -28.74 2.58
CA CYS A 265 3.23 -27.86 3.36
C CYS A 265 1.79 -28.36 3.35
N LEU A 266 1.25 -28.71 2.18
CA LEU A 266 -0.11 -29.20 2.04
C LEU A 266 -0.28 -30.59 2.68
N GLY A 267 0.72 -31.47 2.56
CA GLY A 267 0.72 -32.79 3.20
C GLY A 267 0.65 -32.68 4.72
N VAL A 268 1.46 -31.81 5.34
CA VAL A 268 1.40 -31.56 6.78
C VAL A 268 0.06 -30.96 7.20
N LEU A 269 -0.50 -30.05 6.39
CA LEU A 269 -1.81 -29.46 6.66
C LEU A 269 -2.91 -30.52 6.63
N LEU A 270 -2.91 -31.39 5.60
CA LEU A 270 -3.82 -32.51 5.47
C LEU A 270 -3.81 -33.41 6.70
N GLU A 271 -2.63 -33.85 7.07
CA GLU A 271 -2.44 -34.74 8.21
C GLU A 271 -2.97 -34.13 9.53
N HIS A 272 -2.76 -32.83 9.73
CA HIS A 272 -3.30 -32.11 10.88
C HIS A 272 -4.83 -32.08 10.89
N LEU A 273 -5.45 -31.83 9.74
CA LEU A 273 -6.89 -31.70 9.61
C LEU A 273 -7.61 -33.06 9.72
N GLU A 274 -7.06 -34.10 9.09
CA GLU A 274 -7.58 -35.50 9.19
C GLU A 274 -7.56 -36.03 10.61
N ARG A 275 -6.55 -35.69 11.39
CA ARG A 275 -6.47 -36.03 12.83
C ARG A 275 -7.41 -35.20 13.71
N GLY A 276 -8.17 -34.28 13.14
CA GLY A 276 -9.04 -33.36 13.89
C GLY A 276 -8.25 -32.38 14.80
N ASN A 277 -6.95 -32.26 14.57
CA ASN A 277 -6.09 -31.40 15.37
C ASN A 277 -6.17 -29.96 14.86
N ARG A 278 -6.96 -29.13 15.55
CA ARG A 278 -7.06 -27.71 15.26
C ARG A 278 -6.02 -26.84 15.99
N ARG A 279 -5.28 -27.43 16.96
CA ARG A 279 -4.21 -26.72 17.67
C ARG A 279 -2.94 -26.76 16.84
N ARG A 280 -2.33 -25.59 16.69
CA ARG A 280 -1.08 -25.37 15.95
C ARG A 280 0.06 -25.15 16.93
N PRO A 281 1.29 -25.57 16.60
CA PRO A 281 2.46 -25.12 17.33
C PRO A 281 2.54 -23.59 17.27
N THR A 282 3.01 -22.99 18.36
CA THR A 282 3.20 -21.55 18.46
C THR A 282 4.68 -21.26 18.38
N LEU A 283 5.07 -20.52 17.33
CA LEU A 283 6.44 -20.06 17.12
C LEU A 283 6.79 -18.96 18.11
N SER A 284 8.05 -18.95 18.57
CA SER A 284 8.65 -17.89 19.36
C SER A 284 9.77 -17.18 18.57
N LEU A 285 10.15 -16.01 19.03
CA LEU A 285 11.33 -15.28 18.55
C LEU A 285 12.54 -15.68 19.38
N THR A 286 13.74 -15.74 18.77
CA THR A 286 14.98 -15.77 19.57
C THR A 286 15.09 -14.52 20.44
N ALA A 287 15.96 -14.52 21.45
CA ALA A 287 16.12 -13.38 22.36
C ALA A 287 16.50 -12.10 21.61
N GLU A 288 17.37 -12.19 20.62
CA GLU A 288 17.81 -11.07 19.78
C GLU A 288 16.66 -10.57 18.90
N ALA A 289 15.92 -11.49 18.26
CA ALA A 289 14.74 -11.14 17.45
C ALA A 289 13.66 -10.49 18.31
N TYR A 290 13.47 -10.95 19.53
CA TYR A 290 12.52 -10.35 20.46
C TYR A 290 12.87 -8.89 20.79
N GLN A 291 14.14 -8.58 21.06
CA GLN A 291 14.58 -7.21 21.31
C GLN A 291 14.37 -6.32 20.08
N CYS A 292 14.73 -6.80 18.89
CA CYS A 292 14.48 -6.10 17.64
C CYS A 292 12.97 -5.84 17.44
N PHE A 293 12.11 -6.82 17.70
CA PHE A 293 10.66 -6.65 17.59
C PHE A 293 10.09 -5.54 18.50
N ILE A 294 10.61 -5.44 19.74
CA ILE A 294 10.21 -4.37 20.68
C ILE A 294 10.59 -2.98 20.12
N GLU A 295 11.78 -2.87 19.48
CA GLU A 295 12.19 -1.63 18.82
C GLU A 295 11.27 -1.27 17.64
N ILE A 296 10.93 -2.26 16.80
CA ILE A 296 9.99 -2.09 15.67
C ILE A 296 8.63 -1.57 16.16
N ASP A 297 8.07 -2.15 17.21
CA ASP A 297 6.78 -1.69 17.79
C ASP A 297 6.89 -0.27 18.34
N ARG A 298 7.99 0.04 19.05
CA ARG A 298 8.25 1.37 19.60
C ARG A 298 8.34 2.43 18.50
N GLU A 299 9.09 2.15 17.43
CA GLU A 299 9.23 3.07 16.29
C GLU A 299 7.89 3.28 15.55
N ALA A 300 7.13 2.21 15.34
CA ALA A 300 5.80 2.31 14.74
C ALA A 300 4.90 3.25 15.55
N ARG A 301 4.89 3.12 16.88
CA ARG A 301 4.12 4.00 17.78
C ARG A 301 4.62 5.45 17.74
N GLN A 302 5.93 5.69 17.65
CA GLN A 302 6.49 7.04 17.50
C GLN A 302 6.05 7.70 16.19
N LYS A 303 6.01 6.93 15.09
CA LYS A 303 5.50 7.41 13.79
C LYS A 303 4.02 7.82 13.84
N CYS A 304 3.24 7.30 14.80
CA CYS A 304 1.83 7.64 14.99
C CYS A 304 1.58 8.92 15.82
N THR A 305 2.61 9.65 16.22
CA THR A 305 2.45 10.91 16.98
C THR A 305 2.05 12.08 16.06
N PRO A 306 1.26 13.06 16.55
CA PRO A 306 0.79 14.18 15.74
C PRO A 306 1.88 15.03 15.08
N ALA A 307 3.11 15.01 15.62
CA ALA A 307 4.26 15.71 15.04
C ALA A 307 4.91 14.94 13.88
N SER A 308 4.58 13.68 13.70
CA SER A 308 5.16 12.84 12.65
C SER A 308 4.51 13.11 11.29
N ARG A 309 5.32 13.12 10.22
CA ARG A 309 4.81 13.13 8.83
C ARG A 309 3.93 11.92 8.48
N TRP A 310 4.05 10.86 9.26
CA TRP A 310 3.34 9.61 9.09
C TRP A 310 1.98 9.59 9.82
N PHE A 311 1.68 10.61 10.62
CA PHE A 311 0.43 10.70 11.39
C PHE A 311 -0.85 10.49 10.57
N PRO A 312 -0.96 10.98 9.31
CA PRO A 312 -2.14 10.70 8.48
C PRO A 312 -2.40 9.22 8.21
N PHE A 313 -1.38 8.38 8.34
CA PHE A 313 -1.41 6.93 8.09
C PHE A 313 -1.34 6.10 9.38
N SER A 314 -1.60 6.71 10.54
CA SER A 314 -1.43 6.09 11.86
C SER A 314 -2.19 4.77 12.01
N GLU A 315 -3.41 4.66 11.46
CA GLU A 315 -4.21 3.44 11.52
C GLU A 315 -3.55 2.26 10.80
N TYR A 316 -2.80 2.53 9.74
CA TYR A 316 -2.01 1.52 9.04
C TYR A 316 -0.70 1.21 9.79
N ILE A 317 -0.02 2.25 10.27
CA ILE A 317 1.31 2.14 10.89
C ILE A 317 1.25 1.45 12.25
N VAL A 318 0.21 1.69 13.06
CA VAL A 318 0.06 1.05 14.39
C VAL A 318 0.04 -0.49 14.30
N ARG A 319 -0.32 -1.04 13.13
CA ARG A 319 -0.28 -2.49 12.86
C ARG A 319 1.02 -2.96 12.20
N HIS A 320 2.02 -2.10 12.11
CA HIS A 320 3.26 -2.44 11.42
C HIS A 320 3.99 -3.61 12.08
N ALA A 321 4.19 -3.56 13.41
CA ALA A 321 4.83 -4.64 14.16
C ALA A 321 4.07 -5.98 14.01
N GLU A 322 2.73 -5.95 13.98
CA GLU A 322 1.91 -7.13 13.69
C GLU A 322 2.21 -7.71 12.31
N ARG A 323 2.26 -6.85 11.26
CA ARG A 323 2.57 -7.31 9.90
C ARG A 323 3.97 -7.91 9.80
N VAL A 324 4.97 -7.29 10.44
CA VAL A 324 6.34 -7.80 10.49
C VAL A 324 6.37 -9.18 11.15
N LEU A 325 5.73 -9.32 12.31
CA LEU A 325 5.72 -10.57 13.07
C LEU A 325 5.03 -11.70 12.28
N ARG A 326 3.87 -11.42 11.68
CA ARG A 326 3.15 -12.39 10.84
C ARG A 326 3.97 -12.81 9.62
N LEU A 327 4.57 -11.85 8.92
CA LEU A 327 5.39 -12.12 7.75
C LEU A 327 6.65 -12.91 8.13
N ALA A 328 7.30 -12.60 9.26
CA ALA A 328 8.41 -13.39 9.76
C ALA A 328 8.01 -14.85 10.03
N GLY A 329 6.81 -15.07 10.57
CA GLY A 329 6.24 -16.40 10.75
C GLY A 329 6.00 -17.12 9.41
N VAL A 330 5.44 -16.45 8.40
CA VAL A 330 5.26 -17.00 7.06
C VAL A 330 6.60 -17.41 6.45
N LEU A 331 7.59 -16.51 6.46
CA LEU A 331 8.91 -16.78 5.90
C LEU A 331 9.61 -17.94 6.64
N HIS A 332 9.56 -17.95 7.99
CA HIS A 332 10.16 -19.01 8.78
C HIS A 332 9.53 -20.37 8.47
N VAL A 333 8.20 -20.46 8.51
CA VAL A 333 7.51 -21.75 8.27
C VAL A 333 7.73 -22.21 6.84
N PHE A 334 7.71 -21.30 5.86
CA PHE A 334 7.95 -21.65 4.47
C PHE A 334 9.39 -22.15 4.22
N GLU A 335 10.39 -21.63 4.89
CA GLU A 335 11.80 -22.07 4.69
C GLU A 335 12.19 -23.27 5.57
N HIS A 336 11.70 -23.33 6.81
CA HIS A 336 12.21 -24.23 7.84
C HIS A 336 11.15 -25.16 8.44
N GLY A 337 9.87 -25.00 8.08
CA GLY A 337 8.78 -25.74 8.75
C GLY A 337 8.38 -25.13 10.10
N VAL A 338 7.69 -25.92 10.89
CA VAL A 338 7.10 -25.47 12.17
C VAL A 338 8.05 -25.59 13.37
N GLY A 339 9.28 -26.01 13.14
CA GLY A 339 10.28 -26.17 14.20
C GLY A 339 11.15 -24.95 14.42
N GLY A 340 11.78 -24.88 15.59
CA GLY A 340 12.74 -23.82 15.94
C GLY A 340 12.08 -22.48 16.32
N GLU A 341 12.94 -21.49 16.49
CA GLU A 341 12.57 -20.11 16.80
C GLU A 341 12.87 -19.20 15.59
N ILE A 342 12.09 -18.16 15.42
CA ILE A 342 12.30 -17.17 14.37
C ILE A 342 13.55 -16.37 14.72
N SER A 343 14.54 -16.41 13.82
CA SER A 343 15.82 -15.72 13.98
C SER A 343 15.71 -14.21 13.77
N LEU A 344 16.73 -13.48 14.23
CA LEU A 344 16.87 -12.05 13.97
C LEU A 344 16.92 -11.77 12.45
N ASP A 345 17.69 -12.54 11.67
CA ASP A 345 17.77 -12.39 10.20
C ASP A 345 16.39 -12.50 9.53
N THR A 346 15.58 -13.48 9.93
CA THR A 346 14.22 -13.65 9.40
C THR A 346 13.31 -12.47 9.75
N LEU A 347 13.43 -11.94 10.97
CA LEU A 347 12.64 -10.80 11.41
C LEU A 347 13.04 -9.51 10.68
N GLU A 348 14.34 -9.24 10.53
CA GLU A 348 14.86 -8.08 9.81
C GLU A 348 14.49 -8.11 8.31
N ARG A 349 14.50 -9.27 7.68
CA ARG A 349 14.01 -9.48 6.32
C ARG A 349 12.53 -9.17 6.20
N ALA A 350 11.72 -9.66 7.11
CA ALA A 350 10.28 -9.36 7.15
C ALA A 350 10.03 -7.88 7.39
N GLU A 351 10.81 -7.23 8.25
CA GLU A 351 10.74 -5.79 8.49
C GLU A 351 11.08 -4.98 7.24
N SER A 352 12.15 -5.33 6.54
CA SER A 352 12.56 -4.69 5.28
C SER A 352 11.43 -4.70 4.25
N LEU A 353 10.79 -5.86 4.05
CA LEU A 353 9.62 -6.01 3.18
C LEU A 353 8.46 -5.15 3.69
N ALA A 354 8.10 -5.27 4.96
CA ALA A 354 6.95 -4.56 5.54
C ALA A 354 7.12 -3.03 5.52
N ASN A 355 8.32 -2.51 5.73
CA ASN A 355 8.66 -1.08 5.63
C ASN A 355 8.39 -0.55 4.22
N TRP A 356 8.77 -1.30 3.18
CA TRP A 356 8.49 -0.93 1.80
C TRP A 356 6.97 -0.80 1.54
N TYR A 357 6.16 -1.71 2.10
CA TYR A 357 4.70 -1.61 1.96
C TYR A 357 4.09 -0.45 2.74
N VAL A 358 4.72 0.02 3.82
CA VAL A 358 4.30 1.28 4.49
C VAL A 358 4.50 2.47 3.55
N GLU A 359 5.62 2.53 2.84
CA GLU A 359 5.88 3.57 1.83
C GLU A 359 4.89 3.48 0.67
N SER A 360 4.64 2.27 0.16
CA SER A 360 3.66 2.01 -0.90
C SER A 360 2.25 2.45 -0.49
N PHE A 361 1.81 2.07 0.71
CA PHE A 361 0.51 2.48 1.25
C PHE A 361 0.40 4.01 1.34
N ALA A 362 1.42 4.67 1.87
CA ALA A 362 1.43 6.10 1.99
C ALA A 362 1.33 6.80 0.62
N GLN A 363 1.98 6.29 -0.42
CA GLN A 363 1.85 6.83 -1.78
C GLN A 363 0.44 6.67 -2.34
N ILE A 364 -0.17 5.49 -2.15
CA ILE A 364 -1.50 5.17 -2.68
C ILE A 364 -2.58 6.03 -2.02
N PHE A 365 -2.48 6.25 -0.69
CA PHE A 365 -3.45 7.02 0.08
C PHE A 365 -3.01 8.45 0.37
N PHE A 366 -1.90 8.91 -0.23
CA PHE A 366 -1.48 10.30 -0.10
C PHE A 366 -2.50 11.21 -0.78
N GLU A 367 -3.17 12.00 0.02
CA GLU A 367 -3.98 13.11 -0.47
C GLU A 367 -3.20 14.39 -0.22
N PRO A 368 -2.79 15.12 -1.27
CA PRO A 368 -2.20 16.43 -1.07
C PRO A 368 -3.17 17.30 -0.25
N PRO A 369 -2.68 18.08 0.71
CA PRO A 369 -3.55 18.95 1.49
C PRO A 369 -4.35 19.84 0.54
N LYS A 370 -5.66 19.88 0.73
CA LYS A 370 -6.53 20.75 -0.06
C LYS A 370 -5.99 22.17 0.03
N PRO A 371 -5.85 22.87 -1.12
CA PRO A 371 -5.36 24.22 -1.10
C PRO A 371 -6.28 25.08 -0.22
N THR A 372 -5.68 25.90 0.61
CA THR A 372 -6.43 26.89 1.40
C THR A 372 -7.11 27.88 0.46
N LEU A 373 -8.14 28.57 0.92
CA LEU A 373 -8.80 29.60 0.12
C LEU A 373 -7.79 30.64 -0.39
N ALA A 374 -6.77 30.98 0.43
CA ALA A 374 -5.73 31.92 0.03
C ALA A 374 -4.81 31.35 -1.07
N GLU A 375 -4.54 30.06 -1.08
CA GLU A 375 -3.78 29.36 -2.14
C GLU A 375 -4.62 29.28 -3.43
N THR A 376 -5.90 28.94 -3.33
CA THR A 376 -6.82 28.93 -4.46
C THR A 376 -6.94 30.33 -5.09
N ASP A 377 -7.05 31.38 -4.26
CA ASP A 377 -7.08 32.76 -4.72
C ASP A 377 -5.76 33.19 -5.38
N ALA A 378 -4.62 32.73 -4.82
CA ALA A 378 -3.30 32.96 -5.38
C ALA A 378 -3.15 32.30 -6.76
N ASP A 379 -3.63 31.07 -6.92
CA ASP A 379 -3.63 30.36 -8.20
C ASP A 379 -4.56 31.05 -9.22
N SER A 380 -5.73 31.55 -8.78
CA SER A 380 -6.64 32.31 -9.64
C SER A 380 -5.99 33.61 -10.15
N ILE A 381 -5.26 34.34 -9.29
CA ILE A 381 -4.49 35.53 -9.70
C ILE A 381 -3.37 35.14 -10.68
N ALA A 382 -2.65 34.06 -10.36
CA ALA A 382 -1.53 33.61 -11.18
C ALA A 382 -1.98 33.21 -12.58
N GLN A 383 -3.04 32.42 -12.71
CA GLN A 383 -3.56 31.95 -14.00
C GLN A 383 -4.33 33.04 -14.73
N GLY A 384 -5.17 33.80 -14.04
CA GLY A 384 -6.06 34.79 -14.68
C GLY A 384 -5.39 36.11 -14.97
N ILE A 385 -4.30 36.46 -14.29
CA ILE A 385 -3.66 37.79 -14.45
C ILE A 385 -2.18 37.66 -14.79
N LEU A 386 -1.38 36.97 -13.93
CA LEU A 386 0.08 36.96 -14.12
C LEU A 386 0.51 36.18 -15.36
N GLY A 387 -0.11 35.04 -15.65
CA GLY A 387 0.16 34.24 -16.85
C GLY A 387 -0.09 35.03 -18.14
N PRO A 388 -1.29 35.58 -18.37
CA PRO A 388 -1.57 36.43 -19.52
C PRO A 388 -0.64 37.66 -19.64
N CYS A 389 -0.30 38.30 -18.51
CA CYS A 389 0.65 39.42 -18.52
C CYS A 389 2.05 38.97 -18.98
N LEU A 390 2.56 37.87 -18.47
CA LEU A 390 3.87 37.33 -18.87
C LEU A 390 3.90 36.95 -20.37
N MET A 391 2.84 36.32 -20.86
CA MET A 391 2.72 36.02 -22.31
C MET A 391 2.64 37.28 -23.18
N GLY A 392 2.09 38.36 -22.65
CA GLY A 392 2.05 39.68 -23.32
C GLY A 392 3.32 40.50 -23.11
N GLY A 393 4.40 39.97 -22.54
CA GLY A 393 5.66 40.68 -22.30
C GLY A 393 5.61 41.70 -21.14
N VAL A 394 4.64 41.55 -20.24
CA VAL A 394 4.51 42.42 -19.05
C VAL A 394 5.07 41.68 -17.84
N TYR A 395 6.13 42.23 -17.23
CA TYR A 395 6.89 41.60 -16.15
C TYR A 395 6.64 42.18 -14.77
N GLY A 396 5.72 43.12 -14.63
CA GLY A 396 5.35 43.69 -13.36
C GLY A 396 4.25 44.73 -13.44
N CYS A 397 3.66 45.04 -12.29
CA CYS A 397 2.60 46.06 -12.19
C CYS A 397 2.57 46.67 -10.78
N SER A 398 1.81 47.76 -10.60
CA SER A 398 1.56 48.29 -9.26
C SER A 398 0.67 47.34 -8.46
N VAL A 399 0.85 47.34 -7.13
CA VAL A 399 -0.06 46.57 -6.23
C VAL A 399 -1.52 47.02 -6.41
N ALA A 400 -1.75 48.30 -6.73
CA ALA A 400 -3.08 48.84 -6.94
C ALA A 400 -3.75 48.26 -8.20
N ASP A 401 -3.00 48.20 -9.29
CA ASP A 401 -3.50 47.64 -10.57
C ASP A 401 -3.79 46.14 -10.42
N LEU A 402 -2.86 45.38 -9.78
CA LEU A 402 -3.10 43.96 -9.54
C LEU A 402 -4.33 43.73 -8.62
N ARG A 403 -4.54 44.59 -7.64
CA ARG A 403 -5.71 44.52 -6.76
C ARG A 403 -6.99 44.76 -7.56
N THR A 404 -7.00 45.77 -8.43
CA THR A 404 -8.15 46.06 -9.30
C THR A 404 -8.47 44.90 -10.23
N ALA A 405 -7.45 44.31 -10.83
CA ALA A 405 -7.63 43.13 -11.67
C ALA A 405 -8.14 41.91 -10.86
N ALA A 406 -7.66 41.71 -9.62
CA ALA A 406 -8.13 40.66 -8.75
C ALA A 406 -9.60 40.84 -8.28
N PHE A 407 -10.08 42.09 -8.18
CA PHE A 407 -11.50 42.34 -7.91
C PHE A 407 -12.39 41.90 -9.08
N ASN A 408 -11.92 42.01 -10.33
CA ASN A 408 -12.62 41.46 -11.47
C ASN A 408 -12.71 39.92 -11.49
N LEU A 409 -11.83 39.27 -10.74
CA LEU A 409 -11.90 37.82 -10.46
C LEU A 409 -12.76 37.49 -9.23
N GLY A 410 -13.44 38.47 -8.65
CA GLY A 410 -14.32 38.28 -7.47
C GLY A 410 -13.60 38.21 -6.12
N LEU A 411 -12.34 38.67 -6.04
CA LEU A 411 -11.62 38.69 -4.76
C LEU A 411 -11.91 39.98 -3.98
N THR A 412 -12.20 39.83 -2.68
CA THR A 412 -12.26 40.99 -1.77
C THR A 412 -10.84 41.47 -1.41
N SER A 413 -10.72 42.69 -0.88
CA SER A 413 -9.41 43.25 -0.46
C SER A 413 -8.67 42.35 0.53
N THR A 414 -9.38 41.75 1.47
CA THR A 414 -8.79 40.82 2.46
C THR A 414 -8.31 39.52 1.79
N ARG A 415 -9.08 38.96 0.89
CA ARG A 415 -8.70 37.77 0.12
C ARG A 415 -7.50 38.06 -0.75
N PHE A 416 -7.48 39.16 -1.48
CA PHE A 416 -6.34 39.62 -2.26
C PHE A 416 -5.06 39.73 -1.43
N THR A 417 -5.11 40.36 -0.25
CA THR A 417 -3.94 40.52 0.60
C THR A 417 -3.38 39.16 1.06
N ARG A 418 -4.23 38.21 1.39
CA ARG A 418 -3.82 36.84 1.75
C ARG A 418 -3.23 36.08 0.56
N ALA A 419 -3.86 36.17 -0.59
CA ALA A 419 -3.40 35.56 -1.83
C ALA A 419 -2.04 36.13 -2.27
N LEU A 420 -1.85 37.46 -2.18
CA LEU A 420 -0.58 38.11 -2.48
C LEU A 420 0.54 37.64 -1.55
N ALA A 421 0.26 37.47 -0.26
CA ALA A 421 1.23 36.89 0.68
C ALA A 421 1.64 35.47 0.30
N VAL A 422 0.72 34.65 -0.19
CA VAL A 422 0.98 33.31 -0.72
C VAL A 422 1.86 33.39 -1.97
N LEU A 423 1.53 34.21 -2.95
CA LEU A 423 2.31 34.40 -4.17
C LEU A 423 3.76 34.85 -3.86
N CYS A 424 3.94 35.77 -2.93
CA CYS A 424 5.26 36.18 -2.46
C CYS A 424 6.00 35.03 -1.75
N GLY A 425 5.33 34.30 -0.89
CA GLY A 425 5.88 33.14 -0.16
C GLY A 425 6.29 31.98 -1.07
N GLN A 426 5.60 31.81 -2.20
CA GLN A 426 5.91 30.84 -3.24
C GLN A 426 7.02 31.30 -4.20
N GLY A 427 7.46 32.57 -4.12
CA GLY A 427 8.43 33.15 -5.05
C GLY A 427 7.89 33.49 -6.42
N ARG A 428 6.56 33.35 -6.65
CA ARG A 428 5.93 33.68 -7.94
C ARG A 428 5.96 35.17 -8.26
N VAL A 429 5.99 36.01 -7.24
CA VAL A 429 6.09 37.46 -7.34
C VAL A 429 7.03 38.02 -6.27
N ARG A 430 7.66 39.14 -6.56
CA ARG A 430 8.48 39.91 -5.61
C ARG A 430 7.91 41.31 -5.44
N MET A 431 7.76 41.72 -4.19
CA MET A 431 7.39 43.10 -3.88
C MET A 431 8.62 43.98 -3.87
N ILE A 432 8.55 45.08 -4.59
CA ILE A 432 9.60 46.13 -4.64
C ILE A 432 8.96 47.49 -4.40
N ARG A 433 9.79 48.53 -4.25
CA ARG A 433 9.36 49.93 -4.33
C ARG A 433 9.84 50.52 -5.63
N HIS A 434 8.94 51.06 -6.43
CA HIS A 434 9.22 51.81 -7.65
C HIS A 434 8.55 53.18 -7.56
N LEU A 435 9.29 54.25 -7.71
CA LEU A 435 8.82 55.64 -7.58
C LEU A 435 8.01 55.86 -6.27
N ASN A 436 8.53 55.33 -5.16
CA ASN A 436 7.92 55.38 -3.83
C ASN A 436 6.56 54.67 -3.70
N LYS A 437 6.09 53.93 -4.72
CA LYS A 437 4.87 53.12 -4.67
C LYS A 437 5.21 51.63 -4.58
N PRO A 438 4.38 50.82 -3.91
CA PRO A 438 4.55 49.37 -3.88
C PRO A 438 4.28 48.81 -5.29
N TRP A 439 5.22 48.03 -5.77
CA TRP A 439 5.23 47.42 -7.09
C TRP A 439 5.50 45.90 -6.97
N ILE A 440 5.01 45.14 -7.92
CA ILE A 440 5.17 43.70 -7.96
C ILE A 440 5.90 43.36 -9.25
N LEU A 441 7.00 42.61 -9.11
CA LEU A 441 7.68 41.96 -10.24
C LEU A 441 7.24 40.49 -10.30
N PHE A 442 6.98 40.01 -11.50
CA PHE A 442 6.62 38.64 -11.79
C PHE A 442 7.90 37.82 -11.96
N ASP A 443 7.97 36.61 -11.39
CA ASP A 443 9.14 35.75 -11.54
C ASP A 443 9.05 34.98 -12.87
N LEU A 444 10.04 35.20 -13.75
CA LEU A 444 10.14 34.57 -15.06
C LEU A 444 10.34 33.05 -15.03
N ALA A 445 10.85 32.51 -13.89
CA ALA A 445 10.99 31.07 -13.68
C ALA A 445 9.63 30.35 -13.58
N TYR A 446 8.55 31.08 -13.32
CA TYR A 446 7.17 30.60 -13.33
C TYR A 446 6.50 30.91 -14.66
N SER A 447 7.03 30.36 -15.75
CA SER A 447 6.36 30.41 -17.06
C SER A 447 5.06 29.58 -17.03
N PRO A 448 3.97 30.04 -17.69
CA PRO A 448 2.72 29.29 -17.84
C PRO A 448 2.88 27.91 -18.49
N LEU A 449 4.01 27.61 -19.11
CA LEU A 449 4.36 26.31 -19.69
C LEU A 449 4.74 25.24 -18.64
N ASN A 450 4.87 25.63 -17.36
CA ASN A 450 5.19 24.76 -16.23
C ASN A 450 4.06 24.67 -15.20
N TRP A 451 2.82 24.99 -15.60
CA TRP A 451 1.63 25.02 -14.74
C TRP A 451 0.75 23.80 -14.97
#